data_eeb3d38f2ceb61b0af04213152dc367a
#
_entry.id   eeb3d38f2ceb61b0af04213152dc367a
#
_cell.length_a   1.000
_cell.length_b   1.000
_cell.length_c   1.000
_cell.angle_alpha   90.00
_cell.angle_beta   90.00
_cell.angle_gamma   90.00
#
_symmetry.space_group_name_H-M   'P 1'
#
loop_
_entity.id
_entity.type
_entity.pdbx_description
1 polymer ?
#
loop_
_entity_poly.entity_id
_entity_poly.type
_entity_poly.pdbx_seq_one_letter_code
_entity_poly.pdbx_strand_id
1 'polypeptide(L)'
;LTVIDSRSERSTLRARDAGMIAADLSDLPGCDLILSIVPPDAAIGLAQMLAPVLRQSPTKPAFIDFNAINPATMQDVSAALSGTGCDVLDGAIIGLPPQQGRDGPTFYISGDPDGRADVLASFGLKLRQIDGPVGAASALKMVYAGINKGLVALGTAMFLASERAGCAQALSQQMSESLPNLRGQSMHAIPDMYGKAYRWVPEMREITAFLGENDPASG
;
A
#
# COMPACT_ATOMS: atom_id res chain seq x y z
N LEU A 1 -18.30 7.83 -2.82
CA LEU A 1 -18.04 8.05 -4.24
C LEU A 1 -16.81 7.27 -4.71
N THR A 2 -16.67 7.00 -5.99
CA THR A 2 -15.46 6.44 -6.61
C THR A 2 -15.29 6.98 -8.03
N VAL A 3 -14.09 7.46 -8.33
CA VAL A 3 -13.75 7.87 -9.70
C VAL A 3 -13.52 6.62 -10.53
N ILE A 4 -14.22 6.50 -11.66
CA ILE A 4 -14.19 5.33 -12.54
C ILE A 4 -13.42 5.58 -13.83
N ASP A 5 -13.11 6.82 -14.16
CA ASP A 5 -12.34 7.19 -15.36
C ASP A 5 -11.00 6.44 -15.40
N SER A 6 -10.67 5.93 -16.59
CA SER A 6 -9.46 5.13 -16.85
C SER A 6 -9.33 3.82 -16.07
N ARG A 7 -10.34 3.39 -15.28
CA ARG A 7 -10.34 2.09 -14.63
C ARG A 7 -10.70 0.96 -15.58
N SER A 8 -10.15 -0.23 -15.31
CA SER A 8 -10.56 -1.43 -16.05
C SER A 8 -12.04 -1.75 -15.77
N GLU A 9 -12.73 -2.34 -16.77
CA GLU A 9 -14.11 -2.80 -16.63
C GLU A 9 -14.31 -3.66 -15.36
N ARG A 10 -13.36 -4.55 -15.08
CA ARG A 10 -13.37 -5.38 -13.86
C ARG A 10 -13.36 -4.55 -12.57
N SER A 11 -12.61 -3.45 -12.53
CA SER A 11 -12.56 -2.56 -11.36
C SER A 11 -13.85 -1.77 -11.20
N THR A 12 -14.43 -1.33 -12.31
CA THR A 12 -15.72 -0.63 -12.35
C THR A 12 -16.86 -1.53 -11.87
N LEU A 13 -16.90 -2.79 -12.31
CA LEU A 13 -17.89 -3.77 -11.85
C LEU A 13 -17.77 -4.01 -10.33
N ARG A 14 -16.55 -4.23 -9.82
CA ARG A 14 -16.33 -4.39 -8.38
C ARG A 14 -16.80 -3.19 -7.55
N ALA A 15 -16.57 -1.98 -8.03
CA ALA A 15 -17.02 -0.78 -7.35
C ALA A 15 -18.54 -0.73 -7.30
N ARG A 16 -19.24 -1.06 -8.41
CA ARG A 16 -20.68 -1.15 -8.48
C ARG A 16 -21.23 -2.22 -7.53
N ASP A 17 -20.66 -3.42 -7.54
CA ASP A 17 -21.08 -4.54 -6.68
C ASP A 17 -20.90 -4.21 -5.19
N ALA A 18 -19.92 -3.36 -4.87
CA ALA A 18 -19.69 -2.84 -3.52
C ALA A 18 -20.61 -1.66 -3.16
N GLY A 19 -21.56 -1.29 -4.02
CA GLY A 19 -22.49 -0.18 -3.78
C GLY A 19 -21.84 1.22 -3.90
N MET A 20 -20.67 1.32 -4.52
CA MET A 20 -20.02 2.61 -4.73
C MET A 20 -20.70 3.40 -5.84
N ILE A 21 -20.81 4.70 -5.67
CA ILE A 21 -21.40 5.63 -6.64
C ILE A 21 -20.28 6.18 -7.52
N ALA A 22 -20.44 6.05 -8.84
CA ALA A 22 -19.53 6.64 -9.82
C ALA A 22 -19.54 8.17 -9.71
N ALA A 23 -18.36 8.77 -9.80
CA ALA A 23 -18.17 10.21 -9.67
C ALA A 23 -17.02 10.68 -10.57
N ASP A 24 -17.03 11.97 -10.88
CA ASP A 24 -15.92 12.66 -11.52
C ASP A 24 -14.97 13.25 -10.46
N LEU A 25 -13.77 13.63 -10.88
CA LEU A 25 -12.81 14.30 -9.98
C LEU A 25 -13.38 15.60 -9.38
N SER A 26 -14.26 16.29 -10.13
CA SER A 26 -14.93 17.52 -9.70
C SER A 26 -15.95 17.33 -8.58
N ASP A 27 -16.40 16.11 -8.33
CA ASP A 27 -17.36 15.79 -7.28
C ASP A 27 -16.68 15.51 -5.92
N LEU A 28 -15.39 15.16 -5.94
CA LEU A 28 -14.64 14.75 -4.76
C LEU A 28 -14.54 15.81 -3.67
N PRO A 29 -14.42 17.12 -3.98
CA PRO A 29 -14.40 18.15 -2.93
C PRO A 29 -15.65 18.20 -2.04
N GLY A 30 -16.76 17.65 -2.50
CA GLY A 30 -18.00 17.53 -1.69
C GLY A 30 -17.97 16.42 -0.63
N CYS A 31 -16.88 15.64 -0.54
CA CYS A 31 -16.70 14.60 0.46
C CYS A 31 -15.99 15.16 1.71
N ASP A 32 -16.12 14.47 2.84
CA ASP A 32 -15.34 14.78 4.05
C ASP A 32 -13.90 14.24 3.94
N LEU A 33 -13.74 13.08 3.28
CA LEU A 33 -12.46 12.41 3.07
C LEU A 33 -12.29 11.99 1.61
N ILE A 34 -11.09 12.13 1.10
CA ILE A 34 -10.64 11.56 -0.16
C ILE A 34 -9.59 10.50 0.15
N LEU A 35 -9.83 9.24 -0.22
CA LEU A 35 -8.92 8.13 -0.03
C LEU A 35 -8.24 7.81 -1.37
N SER A 36 -6.94 8.08 -1.48
CA SER A 36 -6.13 7.72 -2.65
C SER A 36 -5.68 6.27 -2.54
N ILE A 37 -6.20 5.41 -3.41
CA ILE A 37 -5.83 3.98 -3.50
C ILE A 37 -5.63 3.64 -4.97
N VAL A 38 -4.43 3.92 -5.46
CA VAL A 38 -4.00 3.73 -6.86
C VAL A 38 -2.65 2.99 -6.90
N PRO A 39 -2.16 2.55 -8.07
CA PRO A 39 -0.80 2.06 -8.19
C PRO A 39 0.23 3.12 -7.75
N PRO A 40 1.39 2.71 -7.18
CA PRO A 40 2.41 3.65 -6.67
C PRO A 40 2.83 4.72 -7.67
N ASP A 41 3.03 4.34 -8.92
CA ASP A 41 3.43 5.21 -10.03
C ASP A 41 2.36 6.23 -10.45
N ALA A 42 1.12 6.08 -10.01
CA ALA A 42 0.02 7.00 -10.28
C ALA A 42 -0.24 8.00 -9.14
N ALA A 43 0.39 7.85 -7.96
CA ALA A 43 0.07 8.62 -6.76
C ALA A 43 0.28 10.13 -6.95
N ILE A 44 1.45 10.55 -7.42
CA ILE A 44 1.79 11.96 -7.66
C ILE A 44 0.88 12.54 -8.75
N GLY A 45 0.67 11.81 -9.84
CA GLY A 45 -0.19 12.25 -10.95
C GLY A 45 -1.64 12.50 -10.51
N LEU A 46 -2.18 11.64 -9.65
CA LEU A 46 -3.52 11.83 -9.08
C LEU A 46 -3.57 13.10 -8.20
N ALA A 47 -2.59 13.32 -7.34
CA ALA A 47 -2.52 14.51 -6.51
C ALA A 47 -2.44 15.80 -7.37
N GLN A 48 -1.64 15.79 -8.44
CA GLN A 48 -1.54 16.89 -9.39
C GLN A 48 -2.84 17.17 -10.13
N MET A 49 -3.60 16.15 -10.51
CA MET A 49 -4.92 16.32 -11.15
C MET A 49 -5.97 16.85 -10.17
N LEU A 50 -5.92 16.46 -8.89
CA LEU A 50 -6.85 16.90 -7.87
C LEU A 50 -6.57 18.35 -7.39
N ALA A 51 -5.31 18.75 -7.33
CA ALA A 51 -4.93 20.03 -6.76
C ALA A 51 -5.70 21.25 -7.34
N PRO A 52 -5.88 21.43 -8.66
CA PRO A 52 -6.64 22.55 -9.21
C PRO A 52 -8.12 22.50 -8.80
N VAL A 53 -8.72 21.33 -8.72
CA VAL A 53 -10.12 21.14 -8.32
C VAL A 53 -10.31 21.50 -6.85
N LEU A 54 -9.41 21.04 -5.98
CA LEU A 54 -9.44 21.32 -4.55
C LEU A 54 -9.16 22.80 -4.23
N ARG A 55 -8.29 23.48 -4.99
CA ARG A 55 -8.04 24.93 -4.81
C ARG A 55 -9.29 25.75 -5.05
N GLN A 56 -10.06 25.42 -6.06
CA GLN A 56 -11.27 26.16 -6.45
C GLN A 56 -12.48 25.86 -5.57
N SER A 57 -12.47 24.73 -4.84
CA SER A 57 -13.60 24.32 -4.01
C SER A 57 -13.65 25.13 -2.69
N PRO A 58 -14.85 25.53 -2.25
CA PRO A 58 -15.03 26.12 -0.91
C PRO A 58 -14.88 25.07 0.21
N THR A 59 -15.12 23.80 -0.08
CA THR A 59 -14.99 22.68 0.86
C THR A 59 -13.58 22.09 0.79
N LYS A 60 -13.04 21.67 1.94
CA LYS A 60 -11.68 21.19 2.09
C LYS A 60 -11.69 19.82 2.76
N PRO A 61 -11.88 18.75 1.97
CA PRO A 61 -11.80 17.37 2.49
C PRO A 61 -10.39 17.08 2.99
N ALA A 62 -10.24 16.15 3.95
CA ALA A 62 -8.92 15.58 4.21
C ALA A 62 -8.57 14.58 3.10
N PHE A 63 -7.35 14.67 2.59
CA PHE A 63 -6.80 13.73 1.61
C PHE A 63 -5.90 12.73 2.34
N ILE A 64 -6.19 11.45 2.21
CA ILE A 64 -5.39 10.37 2.79
C ILE A 64 -4.80 9.55 1.65
N ASP A 65 -3.47 9.51 1.56
CA ASP A 65 -2.80 8.61 0.63
C ASP A 65 -2.60 7.23 1.28
N PHE A 66 -3.14 6.18 0.67
CA PHE A 66 -2.98 4.80 1.10
C PHE A 66 -2.16 3.96 0.11
N ASN A 67 -1.41 4.61 -0.76
CA ASN A 67 -0.62 3.93 -1.76
C ASN A 67 0.64 3.28 -1.17
N ALA A 68 1.23 2.34 -1.88
CA ALA A 68 2.47 1.71 -1.45
C ALA A 68 3.68 2.51 -1.97
N ILE A 69 3.82 3.73 -1.48
CA ILE A 69 4.89 4.68 -1.83
C ILE A 69 5.83 4.90 -0.65
N ASN A 70 7.05 5.33 -0.94
CA ASN A 70 8.03 5.67 0.09
C ASN A 70 7.80 7.09 0.67
N PRO A 71 8.43 7.44 1.81
CA PRO A 71 8.25 8.76 2.42
C PRO A 71 8.60 9.94 1.52
N ALA A 72 9.59 9.82 0.64
CA ALA A 72 9.96 10.90 -0.28
C ALA A 72 8.86 11.11 -1.33
N THR A 73 8.35 10.03 -1.94
CA THR A 73 7.19 10.10 -2.85
C THR A 73 5.96 10.66 -2.14
N MET A 74 5.75 10.34 -0.85
CA MET A 74 4.65 10.91 -0.06
C MET A 74 4.82 12.42 0.17
N GLN A 75 6.05 12.90 0.35
CA GLN A 75 6.33 14.34 0.41
C GLN A 75 6.01 15.03 -0.93
N ASP A 76 6.31 14.39 -2.07
CA ASP A 76 5.95 14.92 -3.39
C ASP A 76 4.43 15.00 -3.59
N VAL A 77 3.68 13.98 -3.12
CA VAL A 77 2.20 14.01 -3.09
C VAL A 77 1.70 15.19 -2.25
N SER A 78 2.26 15.36 -1.05
CA SER A 78 1.92 16.47 -0.15
C SER A 78 2.24 17.84 -0.77
N ALA A 79 3.41 17.95 -1.42
CA ALA A 79 3.81 19.17 -2.13
C ALA A 79 2.87 19.51 -3.29
N ALA A 80 2.42 18.50 -4.06
CA ALA A 80 1.45 18.69 -5.15
C ALA A 80 0.10 19.26 -4.65
N LEU A 81 -0.32 18.88 -3.44
CA LEU A 81 -1.54 19.37 -2.81
C LEU A 81 -1.34 20.65 -1.99
N SER A 82 -0.14 21.16 -1.93
CA SER A 82 0.15 22.43 -1.23
C SER A 82 -0.70 23.58 -1.80
N GLY A 83 -1.17 24.46 -0.89
CA GLY A 83 -2.01 25.61 -1.26
C GLY A 83 -3.45 25.24 -1.66
N THR A 84 -3.88 23.98 -1.51
CA THR A 84 -5.29 23.62 -1.69
C THR A 84 -6.15 23.94 -0.47
N GLY A 85 -5.54 24.04 0.71
CA GLY A 85 -6.21 24.20 2.00
C GLY A 85 -6.77 22.89 2.56
N CYS A 86 -6.48 21.74 1.93
CA CYS A 86 -6.85 20.43 2.42
C CYS A 86 -5.76 19.88 3.34
N ASP A 87 -6.15 19.16 4.39
CA ASP A 87 -5.22 18.36 5.20
C ASP A 87 -4.76 17.15 4.40
N VAL A 88 -3.46 16.90 4.41
CA VAL A 88 -2.85 15.75 3.73
C VAL A 88 -2.32 14.79 4.78
N LEU A 89 -2.89 13.60 4.82
CA LEU A 89 -2.56 12.54 5.74
C LEU A 89 -1.87 11.40 4.98
N ASP A 90 -0.97 10.72 5.66
CA ASP A 90 -0.28 9.55 5.15
C ASP A 90 -0.88 8.28 5.75
N GLY A 91 -1.19 7.32 4.91
CA GLY A 91 -1.80 6.07 5.28
C GLY A 91 -1.08 4.85 4.72
N ALA A 92 -1.22 3.72 5.41
CA ALA A 92 -0.71 2.44 4.93
C ALA A 92 -1.72 1.33 5.21
N ILE A 93 -2.07 0.56 4.18
CA ILE A 93 -2.90 -0.63 4.31
C ILE A 93 -1.98 -1.85 4.42
N ILE A 94 -2.01 -2.53 5.57
CA ILE A 94 -1.19 -3.71 5.83
C ILE A 94 -2.07 -4.89 6.22
N GLY A 95 -1.98 -5.97 5.47
CA GLY A 95 -2.76 -7.19 5.66
C GLY A 95 -3.40 -7.69 4.38
N LEU A 96 -4.11 -8.80 4.49
CA LEU A 96 -4.85 -9.39 3.38
C LEU A 96 -6.18 -8.67 3.16
N PRO A 97 -6.71 -8.66 1.93
CA PRO A 97 -8.06 -8.17 1.68
C PRO A 97 -9.10 -8.83 2.60
N PRO A 98 -10.15 -8.10 2.98
CA PRO A 98 -11.19 -8.66 3.84
C PRO A 98 -11.85 -9.86 3.15
N GLN A 99 -12.08 -10.92 3.91
CA GLN A 99 -12.80 -12.11 3.49
C GLN A 99 -13.76 -12.51 4.60
N GLN A 100 -14.83 -13.21 4.25
CA GLN A 100 -15.77 -13.71 5.24
C GLN A 100 -15.04 -14.62 6.26
N GLY A 101 -15.18 -14.30 7.55
CA GLY A 101 -14.54 -15.04 8.65
C GLY A 101 -13.06 -14.72 8.89
N ARG A 102 -12.50 -13.68 8.25
CA ARG A 102 -11.15 -13.17 8.52
C ARG A 102 -11.18 -11.69 8.84
N ASP A 103 -10.33 -11.29 9.77
CA ASP A 103 -10.07 -9.86 9.99
C ASP A 103 -9.54 -9.23 8.70
N GLY A 104 -10.04 -8.02 8.41
CA GLY A 104 -9.53 -7.18 7.32
C GLY A 104 -8.11 -6.66 7.61
N PRO A 105 -7.54 -5.91 6.67
CA PRO A 105 -6.25 -5.27 6.85
C PRO A 105 -6.31 -4.21 7.96
N THR A 106 -5.15 -3.88 8.52
CA THR A 106 -5.00 -2.72 9.40
C THR A 106 -4.64 -1.49 8.57
N PHE A 107 -5.32 -0.39 8.84
CA PHE A 107 -5.07 0.92 8.26
C PHE A 107 -4.23 1.72 9.25
N TYR A 108 -3.00 2.01 8.90
CA TYR A 108 -2.11 2.88 9.68
C TYR A 108 -2.21 4.30 9.15
N ILE A 109 -2.22 5.28 10.05
CA ILE A 109 -2.34 6.71 9.71
C ILE A 109 -1.22 7.46 10.41
N SER A 110 -0.61 8.42 9.72
CA SER A 110 0.32 9.40 10.30
C SER A 110 0.08 10.80 9.72
N GLY A 111 0.54 11.81 10.44
CA GLY A 111 0.32 13.21 10.06
C GLY A 111 -1.14 13.68 10.26
N ASP A 112 -1.87 13.08 11.20
CA ASP A 112 -3.28 13.39 11.51
C ASP A 112 -3.43 13.90 12.96
N PRO A 113 -2.96 15.12 13.26
CA PRO A 113 -3.01 15.65 14.62
C PRO A 113 -4.45 15.92 15.13
N ASP A 114 -5.39 16.10 14.21
CA ASP A 114 -6.78 16.45 14.53
C ASP A 114 -7.74 15.26 14.50
N GLY A 115 -7.23 14.03 14.22
CA GLY A 115 -8.04 12.81 14.18
C GLY A 115 -9.04 12.77 13.02
N ARG A 116 -8.75 13.41 11.89
CA ARG A 116 -9.63 13.46 10.71
C ARG A 116 -9.96 12.07 10.17
N ALA A 117 -9.02 11.12 10.28
CA ALA A 117 -9.19 9.75 9.82
C ALA A 117 -10.02 8.88 10.79
N ASP A 118 -10.23 9.28 12.03
CA ASP A 118 -10.89 8.44 13.06
C ASP A 118 -12.30 8.02 12.68
N VAL A 119 -12.99 8.83 11.87
CA VAL A 119 -14.32 8.49 11.34
C VAL A 119 -14.33 7.16 10.57
N LEU A 120 -13.22 6.75 9.98
CA LEU A 120 -13.10 5.47 9.26
C LEU A 120 -13.30 4.27 10.19
N ALA A 121 -12.99 4.40 11.49
CA ALA A 121 -13.24 3.34 12.47
C ALA A 121 -14.74 3.09 12.67
N SER A 122 -15.58 4.12 12.57
CA SER A 122 -17.04 3.97 12.66
C SER A 122 -17.65 3.15 11.51
N PHE A 123 -16.92 3.06 10.40
CA PHE A 123 -17.26 2.20 9.25
C PHE A 123 -16.63 0.79 9.33
N GLY A 124 -16.09 0.41 10.50
CA GLY A 124 -15.55 -0.93 10.73
C GLY A 124 -14.11 -1.14 10.24
N LEU A 125 -13.40 -0.09 9.85
CA LEU A 125 -11.99 -0.20 9.50
C LEU A 125 -11.13 -0.25 10.77
N LYS A 126 -10.15 -1.16 10.79
CA LYS A 126 -9.19 -1.29 11.89
C LYS A 126 -8.09 -0.25 11.73
N LEU A 127 -8.23 0.87 12.44
CA LEU A 127 -7.25 1.96 12.42
C LEU A 127 -6.16 1.80 13.48
N ARG A 128 -4.97 2.28 13.16
CA ARG A 128 -3.86 2.49 14.09
C ARG A 128 -3.15 3.80 13.75
N GLN A 129 -3.11 4.69 14.70
CA GLN A 129 -2.32 5.92 14.58
C GLN A 129 -0.82 5.61 14.78
N ILE A 130 0.02 6.29 14.02
CA ILE A 130 1.47 6.31 14.18
C ILE A 130 1.86 7.72 14.60
N ASP A 131 2.49 7.83 15.76
CA ASP A 131 3.05 9.10 16.20
C ASP A 131 4.19 9.51 15.26
N GLY A 132 3.95 10.54 14.46
CA GLY A 132 4.94 10.99 13.49
C GLY A 132 4.34 11.89 12.40
N PRO A 133 5.22 12.52 11.61
CA PRO A 133 4.78 13.37 10.51
C PRO A 133 4.21 12.53 9.34
N VAL A 134 3.68 13.22 8.34
CA VAL A 134 3.39 12.66 7.02
C VAL A 134 4.63 11.95 6.48
N GLY A 135 4.49 10.68 6.08
CA GLY A 135 5.57 9.79 5.66
C GLY A 135 5.87 8.64 6.63
N ALA A 136 5.42 8.71 7.90
CA ALA A 136 5.71 7.65 8.87
C ALA A 136 4.94 6.35 8.58
N ALA A 137 3.68 6.42 8.13
CA ALA A 137 2.92 5.25 7.71
C ALA A 137 3.48 4.64 6.42
N SER A 138 3.88 5.49 5.46
CA SER A 138 4.60 5.08 4.25
C SER A 138 5.93 4.37 4.58
N ALA A 139 6.72 4.89 5.52
CA ALA A 139 7.94 4.22 5.98
C ALA A 139 7.65 2.82 6.54
N LEU A 140 6.66 2.69 7.43
CA LEU A 140 6.22 1.40 7.96
C LEU A 140 5.85 0.43 6.82
N LYS A 141 5.11 0.93 5.81
CA LYS A 141 4.72 0.13 4.65
C LYS A 141 5.93 -0.38 3.87
N MET A 142 6.92 0.48 3.62
CA MET A 142 8.14 0.09 2.89
C MET A 142 8.94 -0.97 3.66
N VAL A 143 9.17 -0.77 4.95
CA VAL A 143 9.89 -1.75 5.78
C VAL A 143 9.16 -3.08 5.83
N TYR A 144 7.85 -3.07 6.11
CA TYR A 144 7.06 -4.30 6.20
C TYR A 144 6.99 -5.04 4.85
N ALA A 145 6.77 -4.31 3.77
CA ALA A 145 6.71 -4.89 2.42
C ALA A 145 8.09 -5.42 1.98
N GLY A 146 9.16 -4.71 2.28
CA GLY A 146 10.54 -5.12 2.01
C GLY A 146 10.90 -6.44 2.69
N ILE A 147 10.60 -6.57 3.99
CA ILE A 147 10.81 -7.82 4.73
C ILE A 147 10.03 -8.97 4.08
N ASN A 148 8.72 -8.80 3.86
CA ASN A 148 7.90 -9.88 3.33
C ASN A 148 8.32 -10.31 1.93
N LYS A 149 8.54 -9.36 1.01
CA LYS A 149 8.94 -9.66 -0.37
C LYS A 149 10.38 -10.15 -0.45
N GLY A 150 11.27 -9.57 0.36
CA GLY A 150 12.65 -10.02 0.47
C GLY A 150 12.76 -11.47 0.93
N LEU A 151 11.99 -11.87 1.94
CA LEU A 151 11.93 -13.28 2.38
C LEU A 151 11.43 -14.21 1.27
N VAL A 152 10.43 -13.81 0.49
CA VAL A 152 9.94 -14.60 -0.65
C VAL A 152 11.00 -14.70 -1.74
N ALA A 153 11.67 -13.62 -2.08
CA ALA A 153 12.72 -13.60 -3.11
C ALA A 153 13.92 -14.46 -2.70
N LEU A 154 14.44 -14.25 -1.48
CA LEU A 154 15.55 -15.04 -0.93
C LEU A 154 15.19 -16.53 -0.84
N GLY A 155 14.00 -16.83 -0.28
CA GLY A 155 13.52 -18.21 -0.17
C GLY A 155 13.43 -18.89 -1.53
N THR A 156 12.88 -18.20 -2.54
CA THR A 156 12.80 -18.72 -3.91
C THR A 156 14.19 -19.04 -4.46
N ALA A 157 15.13 -18.10 -4.34
CA ALA A 157 16.51 -18.29 -4.81
C ALA A 157 17.20 -19.47 -4.12
N MET A 158 17.03 -19.61 -2.80
CA MET A 158 17.66 -20.69 -2.02
C MET A 158 17.05 -22.06 -2.31
N PHE A 159 15.73 -22.17 -2.44
CA PHE A 159 15.09 -23.42 -2.82
C PHE A 159 15.50 -23.87 -4.22
N LEU A 160 15.53 -22.98 -5.20
CA LEU A 160 16.04 -23.30 -6.54
C LEU A 160 17.51 -23.70 -6.53
N ALA A 161 18.33 -23.06 -5.69
CA ALA A 161 19.73 -23.44 -5.52
C ALA A 161 19.89 -24.85 -4.91
N SER A 162 19.05 -25.20 -3.90
CA SER A 162 19.08 -26.51 -3.26
C SER A 162 18.68 -27.64 -4.21
N GLU A 163 17.72 -27.40 -5.10
CA GLU A 163 17.37 -28.35 -6.18
C GLU A 163 18.56 -28.58 -7.12
N ARG A 164 19.19 -27.52 -7.60
CA ARG A 164 20.37 -27.62 -8.46
C ARG A 164 21.55 -28.32 -7.79
N ALA A 165 21.70 -28.14 -6.48
CA ALA A 165 22.76 -28.76 -5.68
C ALA A 165 22.42 -30.20 -5.21
N GLY A 166 21.21 -30.69 -5.46
CA GLY A 166 20.79 -32.03 -5.05
C GLY A 166 20.54 -32.20 -3.54
N CYS A 167 20.36 -31.09 -2.79
CA CYS A 167 20.19 -31.12 -1.33
C CYS A 167 18.78 -30.66 -0.85
N ALA A 168 17.82 -30.50 -1.75
CA ALA A 168 16.49 -29.96 -1.43
C ALA A 168 15.75 -30.76 -0.35
N GLN A 169 15.84 -32.09 -0.36
CA GLN A 169 15.22 -32.95 0.64
C GLN A 169 15.83 -32.72 2.03
N ALA A 170 17.16 -32.67 2.12
CA ALA A 170 17.86 -32.41 3.38
C ALA A 170 17.55 -30.99 3.92
N LEU A 171 17.51 -29.97 3.04
CA LEU A 171 17.10 -28.63 3.40
C LEU A 171 15.67 -28.62 3.95
N SER A 172 14.73 -29.26 3.27
CA SER A 172 13.32 -29.36 3.69
C SER A 172 13.18 -30.01 5.07
N GLN A 173 13.91 -31.08 5.33
CA GLN A 173 13.93 -31.75 6.62
C GLN A 173 14.51 -30.83 7.71
N GLN A 174 15.69 -30.25 7.48
CA GLN A 174 16.34 -29.35 8.42
C GLN A 174 15.46 -28.14 8.76
N MET A 175 14.81 -27.53 7.76
CA MET A 175 13.89 -26.42 7.99
C MET A 175 12.63 -26.86 8.77
N SER A 176 12.16 -28.08 8.60
CA SER A 176 11.02 -28.61 9.37
C SER A 176 11.35 -28.69 10.86
N GLU A 177 12.58 -29.01 11.20
CA GLU A 177 13.07 -29.18 12.57
C GLU A 177 13.42 -27.83 13.23
N SER A 178 14.13 -26.95 12.52
CA SER A 178 14.72 -25.72 13.10
C SER A 178 13.96 -24.43 12.75
N LEU A 179 13.24 -24.36 11.64
CA LEU A 179 12.56 -23.17 11.12
C LEU A 179 11.14 -23.49 10.59
N PRO A 180 10.28 -24.19 11.36
CA PRO A 180 9.00 -24.69 10.84
C PRO A 180 8.07 -23.56 10.35
N ASN A 181 8.04 -22.41 11.03
CA ASN A 181 7.21 -21.28 10.65
C ASN A 181 7.68 -20.65 9.35
N LEU A 182 8.99 -20.42 9.19
CA LEU A 182 9.56 -19.85 7.97
C LEU A 182 9.35 -20.79 6.77
N ARG A 183 9.53 -22.11 6.99
CA ARG A 183 9.24 -23.11 5.96
C ARG A 183 7.78 -23.05 5.53
N GLY A 184 6.85 -23.08 6.48
CA GLY A 184 5.41 -23.03 6.20
C GLY A 184 5.03 -21.76 5.45
N GLN A 185 5.55 -20.59 5.86
CA GLN A 185 5.34 -19.33 5.18
C GLN A 185 5.89 -19.35 3.74
N SER A 186 7.10 -19.86 3.54
CA SER A 186 7.73 -19.94 2.22
C SER A 186 6.96 -20.86 1.27
N MET A 187 6.53 -22.02 1.75
CA MET A 187 5.75 -23.01 0.97
C MET A 187 4.40 -22.44 0.50
N HIS A 188 3.87 -21.45 1.20
CA HIS A 188 2.62 -20.77 0.83
C HIS A 188 2.88 -19.55 -0.06
N ALA A 189 3.84 -18.71 0.33
CA ALA A 189 4.07 -17.42 -0.30
C ALA A 189 4.75 -17.52 -1.68
N ILE A 190 5.66 -18.50 -1.87
CA ILE A 190 6.39 -18.66 -3.14
C ILE A 190 5.45 -19.05 -4.29
N PRO A 191 4.59 -20.07 -4.19
CA PRO A 191 3.63 -20.38 -5.26
C PRO A 191 2.64 -19.25 -5.51
N ASP A 192 2.17 -18.59 -4.44
CA ASP A 192 1.20 -17.49 -4.52
C ASP A 192 1.78 -16.21 -5.20
N MET A 193 3.10 -16.07 -5.21
CA MET A 193 3.80 -14.97 -5.86
C MET A 193 3.61 -14.96 -7.38
N TYR A 194 3.63 -16.11 -8.05
CA TYR A 194 3.67 -16.18 -9.53
C TYR A 194 2.54 -15.43 -10.21
N GLY A 195 1.33 -15.51 -9.67
CA GLY A 195 0.15 -14.83 -10.24
C GLY A 195 0.10 -13.33 -10.03
N LYS A 196 0.99 -12.75 -9.20
CA LYS A 196 0.88 -11.35 -8.77
C LYS A 196 2.20 -10.58 -8.70
N ALA A 197 3.35 -11.23 -8.92
CA ALA A 197 4.66 -10.60 -8.83
C ALA A 197 4.83 -9.38 -9.75
N TYR A 198 4.17 -9.39 -10.92
CA TYR A 198 4.20 -8.24 -11.85
C TYR A 198 3.69 -6.94 -11.21
N ARG A 199 2.79 -7.01 -10.24
CA ARG A 199 2.28 -5.85 -9.50
C ARG A 199 3.25 -5.33 -8.45
N TRP A 200 4.24 -6.15 -8.08
CA TRP A 200 5.24 -5.77 -7.08
C TRP A 200 6.32 -4.86 -7.65
N VAL A 201 6.50 -4.83 -8.99
CA VAL A 201 7.58 -4.06 -9.60
C VAL A 201 7.58 -2.58 -9.20
N PRO A 202 6.46 -1.83 -9.28
CA PRO A 202 6.44 -0.44 -8.80
C PRO A 202 6.73 -0.33 -7.31
N GLU A 203 6.16 -1.23 -6.48
CA GLU A 203 6.36 -1.22 -5.04
C GLU A 203 7.82 -1.58 -4.66
N MET A 204 8.47 -2.49 -5.39
CA MET A 204 9.90 -2.79 -5.17
C MET A 204 10.79 -1.61 -5.51
N ARG A 205 10.44 -0.82 -6.53
CA ARG A 205 11.16 0.43 -6.84
C ARG A 205 11.04 1.44 -5.70
N GLU A 206 9.87 1.59 -5.11
CA GLU A 206 9.66 2.44 -3.94
C GLU A 206 10.47 1.96 -2.73
N ILE A 207 10.55 0.63 -2.50
CA ILE A 207 11.36 0.03 -1.43
C ILE A 207 12.86 0.30 -1.68
N THR A 208 13.35 0.11 -2.92
CA THR A 208 14.74 0.38 -3.29
C THR A 208 15.08 1.86 -3.09
N ALA A 209 14.23 2.78 -3.53
CA ALA A 209 14.41 4.21 -3.33
C ALA A 209 14.40 4.59 -1.83
N PHE A 210 13.58 3.92 -1.02
CA PHE A 210 13.53 4.12 0.43
C PHE A 210 14.82 3.68 1.13
N LEU A 211 15.42 2.57 0.71
CA LEU A 211 16.70 2.10 1.26
C LEU A 211 17.86 3.01 0.85
N GLY A 212 17.79 3.63 -0.32
CA GLY A 212 18.83 4.47 -0.88
C GLY A 212 19.76 3.72 -1.86
N GLU A 213 20.25 4.42 -2.87
CA GLU A 213 21.05 3.84 -3.95
C GLU A 213 22.36 3.20 -3.49
N ASN A 214 22.91 3.65 -2.35
CA ASN A 214 24.17 3.16 -1.81
C ASN A 214 23.99 2.08 -0.73
N ASP A 215 22.77 1.68 -0.44
CA ASP A 215 22.50 0.61 0.53
C ASP A 215 22.70 -0.75 -0.15
N PRO A 216 23.51 -1.66 0.43
CA PRO A 216 23.72 -3.02 -0.12
C PRO A 216 22.42 -3.82 -0.29
N ALA A 217 21.37 -3.48 0.45
CA ALA A 217 20.05 -4.14 0.37
C ALA A 217 19.16 -3.59 -0.75
N SER A 218 19.60 -2.55 -1.47
CA SER A 218 18.82 -1.94 -2.57
C SER A 218 19.03 -2.61 -3.93
N GLY A 219 19.98 -3.53 -4.03
CA GLY A 219 20.34 -4.26 -5.25
C GLY A 219 19.47 -5.49 -5.56
#